data_584871c3ac5c505b39ea3f5bf21577c1
#
_entry.id   584871c3ac5c505b39ea3f5bf21577c1
#
_cell.length_a   1.000
_cell.length_b   1.000
_cell.length_c   1.000
_cell.angle_alpha   90.00
_cell.angle_beta   90.00
_cell.angle_gamma   90.00
#
_symmetry.space_group_name_H-M   'P 1'
#
loop_
_entity.id
_entity.type
_entity.pdbx_description
1 polymer ?
#
loop_
_entity_poly.entity_id
_entity_poly.type
_entity_poly.pdbx_seq_one_letter_code
_entity_poly.pdbx_strand_id
1 'polypeptide(L)'
;MFTSDPATIEEAKSKGHEAGGEELVDKIVAGEASIDQYQRALATKETMPMVQKQLARLLGPRGLMPNAKTNTVFDEGSALLTALKEQSSTVTYRTESGGIVHFPIGKGDFTSQQLTENLQTVCQTVQDVKPEQYGRGKKQKNKGGGAGTKGNSKKQSKNVKYWLKAHLTATQGKGSVRLDLRTVDPTSPFFMKEPE
;
A
#
# COMPACT_ATOMS: atom_id res chain seq x y z
N MET A 1 -8.08 17.10 3.54
CA MET A 1 -8.67 17.00 2.19
C MET A 1 -8.78 18.39 1.59
N PHE A 2 -8.30 18.58 0.35
CA PHE A 2 -8.30 19.88 -0.34
C PHE A 2 -9.32 19.85 -1.47
N THR A 3 -10.40 20.61 -1.34
CA THR A 3 -11.46 20.73 -2.34
C THR A 3 -12.13 22.09 -2.23
N SER A 4 -12.64 22.58 -3.35
CA SER A 4 -13.39 23.84 -3.41
C SER A 4 -14.90 23.66 -3.19
N ASP A 5 -15.40 22.42 -3.29
CA ASP A 5 -16.82 22.11 -3.17
C ASP A 5 -17.32 22.16 -1.73
N PRO A 6 -18.26 23.06 -1.38
CA PRO A 6 -18.74 23.18 -0.01
C PRO A 6 -19.50 21.94 0.48
N ALA A 7 -20.28 21.29 -0.37
CA ALA A 7 -21.01 20.06 -0.01
C ALA A 7 -20.06 18.91 0.37
N THR A 8 -18.97 18.75 -0.38
CA THR A 8 -17.93 17.76 -0.12
C THR A 8 -17.16 18.06 1.17
N ILE A 9 -16.95 19.34 1.47
CA ILE A 9 -16.30 19.78 2.72
C ILE A 9 -17.16 19.44 3.93
N GLU A 10 -18.45 19.70 3.88
CA GLU A 10 -19.38 19.40 4.97
C GLU A 10 -19.49 17.89 5.23
N GLU A 11 -19.61 17.10 4.17
CA GLU A 11 -19.68 15.64 4.29
C GLU A 11 -18.37 15.05 4.87
N ALA A 12 -17.22 15.55 4.48
CA ALA A 12 -15.96 15.10 5.03
C ALA A 12 -15.78 15.49 6.50
N LYS A 13 -16.19 16.70 6.87
CA LYS A 13 -16.18 17.18 8.28
C LYS A 13 -17.14 16.35 9.16
N SER A 14 -18.32 15.99 8.66
CA SER A 14 -19.27 15.12 9.39
C SER A 14 -18.70 13.74 9.69
N LYS A 15 -17.76 13.25 8.88
CA LYS A 15 -17.03 11.99 9.07
C LYS A 15 -15.75 12.14 9.89
N GLY A 16 -15.50 13.30 10.47
CA GLY A 16 -14.32 13.55 11.30
C GLY A 16 -13.02 13.79 10.54
N HIS A 17 -13.12 14.13 9.25
CA HIS A 17 -11.95 14.45 8.43
C HIS A 17 -11.82 15.96 8.24
N GLU A 18 -10.61 16.48 8.29
CA GLU A 18 -10.39 17.87 7.93
C GLU A 18 -10.48 18.09 6.43
N ALA A 19 -11.33 19.03 6.04
CA ALA A 19 -11.55 19.40 4.66
C ALA A 19 -11.68 20.91 4.50
N GLY A 20 -11.16 21.44 3.42
CA GLY A 20 -11.23 22.85 3.09
C GLY A 20 -10.55 23.19 1.78
N GLY A 21 -10.80 24.39 1.29
CA GLY A 21 -10.14 24.99 0.13
C GLY A 21 -8.92 25.84 0.53
N GLU A 22 -8.91 27.11 0.08
CA GLU A 22 -7.84 28.06 0.40
C GLU A 22 -7.67 28.30 1.89
N GLU A 23 -8.77 28.42 2.62
CA GLU A 23 -8.75 28.63 4.07
C GLU A 23 -7.93 27.57 4.83
N LEU A 24 -8.05 26.30 4.42
CA LEU A 24 -7.29 25.21 5.05
C LEU A 24 -5.81 25.32 4.69
N VAL A 25 -5.50 25.71 3.46
CA VAL A 25 -4.12 25.91 3.00
C VAL A 25 -3.47 27.03 3.80
N ASP A 26 -4.16 28.16 3.98
CA ASP A 26 -3.66 29.32 4.74
C ASP A 26 -3.44 28.98 6.23
N LYS A 27 -4.34 28.22 6.85
CA LYS A 27 -4.17 27.73 8.23
C LYS A 27 -2.96 26.83 8.39
N ILE A 28 -2.70 25.97 7.40
CA ILE A 28 -1.51 25.09 7.41
C ILE A 28 -0.23 25.92 7.23
N VAL A 29 -0.24 26.91 6.33
CA VAL A 29 0.91 27.81 6.12
C VAL A 29 1.17 28.67 7.35
N ALA A 30 0.12 29.17 8.02
CA ALA A 30 0.21 29.92 9.27
C ALA A 30 0.68 29.05 10.47
N GLY A 31 0.66 27.72 10.33
CA GLY A 31 1.03 26.79 11.40
C GLY A 31 -0.06 26.54 12.44
N GLU A 32 -1.28 27.02 12.18
CA GLU A 32 -2.44 26.80 13.05
C GLU A 32 -2.94 25.34 12.99
N ALA A 33 -2.82 24.70 11.83
CA ALA A 33 -3.15 23.29 11.64
C ALA A 33 -1.89 22.44 11.61
N SER A 34 -1.79 21.52 12.58
CA SER A 34 -0.64 20.61 12.65
C SER A 34 -0.72 19.53 11.59
N ILE A 35 0.30 19.45 10.73
CA ILE A 35 0.38 18.47 9.64
C ILE A 35 0.71 17.07 10.17
N ASP A 36 1.32 16.96 11.35
CA ASP A 36 1.81 15.71 11.92
C ASP A 36 0.71 14.71 12.30
N GLN A 37 -0.53 15.21 12.42
CA GLN A 37 -1.70 14.39 12.76
C GLN A 37 -2.24 13.61 11.56
N TYR A 38 -1.89 14.02 10.33
CA TYR A 38 -2.46 13.46 9.13
C TYR A 38 -1.57 12.39 8.52
N GLN A 39 -2.19 11.27 8.17
CA GLN A 39 -1.51 10.17 7.50
C GLN A 39 -1.51 10.31 5.99
N ARG A 40 -2.50 11.00 5.43
CA ARG A 40 -2.67 11.20 3.99
C ARG A 40 -3.37 12.52 3.68
N ALA A 41 -3.04 13.07 2.52
CA ALA A 41 -3.72 14.22 1.96
C ALA A 41 -4.30 13.88 0.59
N LEU A 42 -5.57 14.23 0.39
CA LEU A 42 -6.29 14.08 -0.87
C LEU A 42 -6.61 15.46 -1.42
N ALA A 43 -6.59 15.61 -2.74
CA ALA A 43 -6.89 16.88 -3.40
C ALA A 43 -7.71 16.68 -4.67
N THR A 44 -8.50 17.70 -5.04
CA THR A 44 -9.08 17.80 -6.38
C THR A 44 -8.04 18.38 -7.35
N LYS A 45 -8.17 18.08 -8.64
CA LYS A 45 -7.29 18.65 -9.66
C LYS A 45 -7.30 20.19 -9.66
N GLU A 46 -8.43 20.78 -9.35
CA GLU A 46 -8.61 22.24 -9.29
C GLU A 46 -7.76 22.89 -8.19
N THR A 47 -7.72 22.26 -7.01
CA THR A 47 -6.96 22.78 -5.87
C THR A 47 -5.47 22.42 -5.91
N MET A 48 -5.07 21.46 -6.75
CA MET A 48 -3.68 21.01 -6.84
C MET A 48 -2.66 22.10 -7.14
N PRO A 49 -2.88 23.05 -8.10
CA PRO A 49 -1.89 24.09 -8.38
C PRO A 49 -1.61 24.97 -7.15
N MET A 50 -2.64 25.27 -6.37
CA MET A 50 -2.54 26.04 -5.14
C MET A 50 -1.79 25.28 -4.05
N VAL A 51 -2.20 24.03 -3.79
CA VAL A 51 -1.54 23.15 -2.82
C VAL A 51 -0.06 22.94 -3.17
N GLN A 52 0.24 22.75 -4.46
CA GLN A 52 1.61 22.59 -4.92
C GLN A 52 2.45 23.87 -4.72
N LYS A 53 1.89 25.02 -4.98
CA LYS A 53 2.61 26.30 -4.85
C LYS A 53 2.90 26.66 -3.39
N GLN A 54 1.94 26.47 -2.50
CA GLN A 54 2.02 26.93 -1.11
C GLN A 54 2.52 25.84 -0.14
N LEU A 55 2.08 24.61 -0.30
CA LEU A 55 2.32 23.53 0.66
C LEU A 55 3.38 22.50 0.25
N ALA A 56 3.96 22.59 -0.97
CA ALA A 56 4.94 21.58 -1.41
C ALA A 56 6.14 21.45 -0.49
N ARG A 57 6.61 22.55 0.09
CA ARG A 57 7.76 22.55 1.01
C ARG A 57 7.43 21.90 2.36
N LEU A 58 6.16 21.91 2.76
CA LEU A 58 5.70 21.34 4.03
C LEU A 58 5.26 19.89 3.88
N LEU A 59 4.48 19.58 2.84
CA LEU A 59 3.92 18.24 2.59
C LEU A 59 4.91 17.29 1.91
N GLY A 60 5.82 17.82 1.06
CA GLY A 60 6.78 17.02 0.30
C GLY A 60 7.69 16.16 1.15
N PRO A 61 8.47 16.74 2.10
CA PRO A 61 9.38 15.98 2.96
C PRO A 61 8.68 14.91 3.81
N ARG A 62 7.39 15.14 4.15
CA ARG A 62 6.57 14.22 4.93
C ARG A 62 5.89 13.14 4.10
N GLY A 63 6.02 13.18 2.78
CA GLY A 63 5.36 12.23 1.88
C GLY A 63 3.85 12.39 1.79
N LEU A 64 3.30 13.52 2.26
CA LEU A 64 1.86 13.82 2.29
C LEU A 64 1.39 14.57 1.03
N MET A 65 2.29 14.91 0.11
CA MET A 65 1.93 15.64 -1.10
C MET A 65 1.01 14.81 -1.99
N PRO A 66 -0.21 15.31 -2.32
CA PRO A 66 -1.11 14.60 -3.24
C PRO A 66 -0.46 14.40 -4.61
N ASN A 67 -0.64 13.20 -5.19
CA ASN A 67 -0.07 12.84 -6.49
C ASN A 67 -1.03 11.91 -7.25
N ALA A 68 -1.19 12.14 -8.54
CA ALA A 68 -2.00 11.29 -9.41
C ALA A 68 -1.48 9.82 -9.45
N LYS A 69 -0.17 9.60 -9.35
CA LYS A 69 0.43 8.25 -9.35
C LYS A 69 0.04 7.42 -8.10
N THR A 70 -0.30 8.08 -7.02
CA THR A 70 -0.69 7.42 -5.76
C THR A 70 -2.21 7.44 -5.55
N ASN A 71 -2.97 7.77 -6.57
CA ASN A 71 -4.44 7.88 -6.52
C ASN A 71 -4.92 8.77 -5.36
N THR A 72 -4.30 9.93 -5.21
CA THR A 72 -4.64 10.93 -4.19
C THR A 72 -5.13 12.25 -4.78
N VAL A 73 -5.24 12.31 -6.11
CA VAL A 73 -5.77 13.46 -6.85
C VAL A 73 -6.95 12.99 -7.70
N PHE A 74 -8.09 13.65 -7.57
CA PHE A 74 -9.35 13.30 -8.22
C PHE A 74 -9.92 14.47 -9.00
N ASP A 75 -10.75 14.18 -9.99
CA ASP A 75 -11.39 15.20 -10.83
C ASP A 75 -12.60 15.83 -10.11
N GLU A 76 -13.37 15.00 -9.40
CA GLU A 76 -14.63 15.40 -8.78
C GLU A 76 -14.62 15.16 -7.26
N GLY A 77 -15.40 15.97 -6.53
CA GLY A 77 -15.57 15.84 -5.09
C GLY A 77 -16.21 14.52 -4.66
N SER A 78 -17.12 13.97 -5.45
CA SER A 78 -17.77 12.67 -5.20
C SER A 78 -16.78 11.50 -5.23
N ALA A 79 -15.89 11.49 -6.22
CA ALA A 79 -14.82 10.52 -6.34
C ALA A 79 -13.83 10.61 -5.15
N LEU A 80 -13.59 11.83 -4.67
CA LEU A 80 -12.73 12.09 -3.53
C LEU A 80 -13.31 11.55 -2.23
N LEU A 81 -14.64 11.62 -2.02
CA LEU A 81 -15.31 11.04 -0.85
C LEU A 81 -15.28 9.50 -0.88
N THR A 82 -15.44 8.90 -2.06
CA THR A 82 -15.30 7.44 -2.21
C THR A 82 -13.88 6.99 -1.90
N ALA A 83 -12.90 7.67 -2.46
CA ALA A 83 -11.49 7.40 -2.18
C ALA A 83 -11.12 7.62 -0.70
N LEU A 84 -11.74 8.58 -0.03
CA LEU A 84 -11.56 8.79 1.40
C LEU A 84 -11.99 7.56 2.20
N LYS A 85 -13.16 6.98 1.89
CA LYS A 85 -13.65 5.74 2.52
C LYS A 85 -12.71 4.58 2.25
N GLU A 86 -12.32 4.38 1.01
CA GLU A 86 -11.40 3.31 0.62
C GLU A 86 -10.05 3.45 1.31
N GLN A 87 -9.47 4.64 1.31
CA GLN A 87 -8.15 4.87 1.90
C GLN A 87 -8.13 4.84 3.43
N SER A 88 -9.26 5.08 4.09
CA SER A 88 -9.36 4.93 5.54
C SER A 88 -9.30 3.47 6.00
N SER A 89 -9.74 2.55 5.13
CA SER A 89 -9.79 1.11 5.41
C SER A 89 -8.67 0.30 4.77
N THR A 90 -7.80 0.92 3.94
CA THR A 90 -6.75 0.22 3.21
C THR A 90 -5.35 0.56 3.71
N VAL A 91 -4.46 -0.40 3.62
CA VAL A 91 -3.04 -0.24 3.90
C VAL A 91 -2.23 -0.40 2.62
N THR A 92 -1.37 0.58 2.34
CA THR A 92 -0.45 0.47 1.21
C THR A 92 0.81 -0.26 1.62
N TYR A 93 1.27 -1.14 0.76
CA TYR A 93 2.53 -1.85 0.94
C TYR A 93 3.43 -1.75 -0.29
N ARG A 94 4.68 -2.01 -0.10
CA ARG A 94 5.66 -2.11 -1.20
C ARG A 94 6.64 -3.23 -0.91
N THR A 95 7.17 -3.81 -1.97
CA THR A 95 8.26 -4.79 -1.86
C THR A 95 9.60 -4.05 -1.84
N GLU A 96 10.45 -4.37 -0.90
CA GLU A 96 11.83 -3.88 -0.83
C GLU A 96 12.73 -4.60 -1.85
N SER A 97 13.95 -4.08 -2.06
CA SER A 97 14.94 -4.64 -3.00
C SER A 97 15.29 -6.10 -2.71
N GLY A 98 15.21 -6.54 -1.46
CA GLY A 98 15.43 -7.92 -1.03
C GLY A 98 14.24 -8.86 -1.24
N GLY A 99 13.13 -8.38 -1.79
CA GLY A 99 11.89 -9.15 -1.90
C GLY A 99 11.13 -9.32 -0.59
N ILE A 100 11.41 -8.46 0.39
CA ILE A 100 10.73 -8.43 1.69
C ILE A 100 9.55 -7.48 1.60
N VAL A 101 8.42 -7.89 2.17
CA VAL A 101 7.21 -7.09 2.26
C VAL A 101 6.82 -6.94 3.72
N HIS A 102 6.62 -5.70 4.15
CA HIS A 102 6.20 -5.37 5.51
C HIS A 102 4.76 -4.88 5.52
N PHE A 103 3.96 -5.48 6.40
CA PHE A 103 2.55 -5.11 6.59
C PHE A 103 2.23 -4.86 8.06
N PRO A 104 1.50 -3.80 8.38
CA PRO A 104 0.80 -3.71 9.64
C PRO A 104 -0.48 -4.56 9.56
N ILE A 105 -0.61 -5.56 10.44
CA ILE A 105 -1.76 -6.45 10.49
C ILE A 105 -2.86 -5.88 11.38
N GLY A 106 -2.48 -5.15 12.42
CA GLY A 106 -3.42 -4.55 13.35
C GLY A 106 -2.75 -3.83 14.51
N LYS A 107 -3.57 -3.36 15.42
CA LYS A 107 -3.17 -2.71 16.66
C LYS A 107 -3.42 -3.65 17.84
N GLY A 108 -2.93 -3.27 19.03
CA GLY A 108 -3.11 -4.04 20.25
C GLY A 108 -4.57 -4.23 20.70
N ASP A 109 -5.46 -3.34 20.27
CA ASP A 109 -6.88 -3.37 20.57
C ASP A 109 -7.69 -4.35 19.70
N PHE A 110 -7.06 -4.93 18.67
CA PHE A 110 -7.73 -5.85 17.77
C PHE A 110 -7.86 -7.23 18.38
N THR A 111 -9.02 -7.86 18.17
CA THR A 111 -9.24 -9.24 18.58
C THR A 111 -8.39 -10.21 17.76
N SER A 112 -8.09 -11.38 18.30
CA SER A 112 -7.34 -12.42 17.59
C SER A 112 -7.99 -12.81 16.26
N GLN A 113 -9.33 -12.84 16.22
CA GLN A 113 -10.07 -13.14 15.01
C GLN A 113 -9.86 -12.08 13.94
N GLN A 114 -9.95 -10.79 14.28
CA GLN A 114 -9.68 -9.68 13.35
C GLN A 114 -8.25 -9.71 12.80
N LEU A 115 -7.27 -10.03 13.66
CA LEU A 115 -5.87 -10.17 13.23
C LEU A 115 -5.68 -11.34 12.25
N THR A 116 -6.39 -12.46 12.49
CA THR A 116 -6.33 -13.63 11.59
C THR A 116 -6.98 -13.32 10.25
N GLU A 117 -8.13 -12.66 10.22
CA GLU A 117 -8.81 -12.23 8.99
C GLU A 117 -7.96 -11.25 8.19
N ASN A 118 -7.33 -10.28 8.86
CA ASN A 118 -6.40 -9.34 8.22
C ASN A 118 -5.18 -10.07 7.64
N LEU A 119 -4.60 -11.01 8.38
CA LEU A 119 -3.47 -11.82 7.89
C LEU A 119 -3.88 -12.64 6.68
N GLN A 120 -5.06 -13.25 6.69
CA GLN A 120 -5.60 -14.01 5.57
C GLN A 120 -5.73 -13.14 4.32
N THR A 121 -6.32 -11.94 4.46
CA THR A 121 -6.49 -10.98 3.36
C THR A 121 -5.14 -10.55 2.78
N VAL A 122 -4.16 -10.27 3.63
CA VAL A 122 -2.79 -9.93 3.22
C VAL A 122 -2.15 -11.06 2.42
N CYS A 123 -2.25 -12.30 2.90
CA CYS A 123 -1.67 -13.45 2.23
C CYS A 123 -2.30 -13.67 0.84
N GLN A 124 -3.62 -13.54 0.73
CA GLN A 124 -4.34 -13.64 -0.53
C GLN A 124 -3.91 -12.53 -1.50
N THR A 125 -3.89 -11.28 -1.06
CA THR A 125 -3.48 -10.14 -1.87
C THR A 125 -2.06 -10.29 -2.42
N VAL A 126 -1.11 -10.73 -1.59
CA VAL A 126 0.27 -10.98 -2.02
C VAL A 126 0.35 -12.11 -3.04
N GLN A 127 -0.48 -13.15 -2.91
CA GLN A 127 -0.54 -14.24 -3.87
C GLN A 127 -1.14 -13.79 -5.21
N ASP A 128 -2.18 -12.95 -5.20
CA ASP A 128 -2.85 -12.44 -6.40
C ASP A 128 -1.94 -11.53 -7.24
N VAL A 129 -1.09 -10.75 -6.58
CA VAL A 129 -0.10 -9.88 -7.23
C VAL A 129 1.10 -10.65 -7.79
N LYS A 130 1.20 -11.96 -7.55
CA LYS A 130 2.30 -12.78 -8.05
C LYS A 130 2.39 -12.73 -9.57
N PRO A 131 3.54 -12.34 -10.15
CA PRO A 131 3.69 -12.26 -11.60
C PRO A 131 3.52 -13.64 -12.26
N GLU A 132 2.79 -13.72 -13.36
CA GLU A 132 2.62 -14.97 -14.14
C GLU A 132 3.93 -15.59 -14.59
N GLN A 133 4.95 -14.75 -14.81
CA GLN A 133 6.28 -15.19 -15.22
C GLN A 133 7.21 -15.51 -14.04
N TYR A 134 6.68 -15.54 -12.80
CA TYR A 134 7.47 -15.85 -11.63
C TYR A 134 8.11 -17.25 -11.76
N GLY A 135 9.42 -17.33 -11.54
CA GLY A 135 10.18 -18.59 -11.68
C GLY A 135 10.57 -18.96 -13.10
N ARG A 136 10.13 -18.22 -14.11
CA ARG A 136 10.64 -18.38 -15.48
C ARG A 136 11.98 -17.65 -15.58
N GLY A 137 13.08 -18.40 -15.78
CA GLY A 137 14.41 -17.82 -15.98
C GLY A 137 14.39 -16.78 -17.09
N LYS A 138 15.01 -15.62 -16.88
CA LYS A 138 15.20 -14.61 -17.95
C LYS A 138 15.88 -15.28 -19.14
N LYS A 139 15.27 -15.24 -20.33
CA LYS A 139 15.97 -15.59 -21.59
C LYS A 139 17.18 -14.68 -21.66
N GLN A 140 18.38 -15.24 -21.52
CA GLN A 140 19.61 -14.52 -21.80
C GLN A 140 19.55 -14.11 -23.27
N LYS A 141 19.45 -12.78 -23.53
CA LYS A 141 19.69 -12.26 -24.86
C LYS A 141 21.14 -12.59 -25.20
N ASN A 142 21.37 -13.58 -26.06
CA ASN A 142 22.68 -13.85 -26.60
C ASN A 142 23.13 -12.57 -27.37
N LYS A 143 24.01 -11.80 -26.75
CA LYS A 143 24.85 -10.85 -27.47
C LYS A 143 25.95 -11.66 -28.19
N GLY A 144 25.92 -11.70 -29.48
CA GLY A 144 27.00 -12.25 -30.26
C GLY A 144 26.54 -13.36 -31.22
N GLY A 145 26.60 -13.04 -32.50
CA GLY A 145 26.33 -13.94 -33.58
C GLY A 145 27.33 -15.13 -33.62
N GLY A 146 26.80 -16.29 -33.79
CA GLY A 146 27.50 -17.52 -34.04
C GLY A 146 26.44 -18.54 -34.44
N ALA A 147 26.47 -18.95 -35.70
CA ALA A 147 25.60 -19.99 -36.26
C ALA A 147 25.80 -21.30 -35.50
N GLY A 148 24.70 -21.92 -35.07
CA GLY A 148 24.65 -23.34 -34.80
C GLY A 148 24.87 -23.81 -33.36
N THR A 149 23.97 -23.47 -32.47
CA THR A 149 23.73 -24.32 -31.31
C THR A 149 22.24 -24.35 -31.01
N LYS A 150 21.63 -25.51 -31.18
CA LYS A 150 20.22 -25.79 -30.78
C LYS A 150 20.04 -25.37 -29.35
N GLY A 151 19.28 -24.28 -29.16
CA GLY A 151 19.02 -23.72 -27.85
C GLY A 151 18.39 -24.74 -26.93
N ASN A 152 19.13 -25.17 -25.96
CA ASN A 152 18.59 -25.84 -24.79
C ASN A 152 17.63 -24.85 -24.11
N SER A 153 16.35 -24.99 -24.37
CA SER A 153 15.30 -24.30 -23.60
C SER A 153 15.50 -24.69 -22.15
N LYS A 154 16.08 -23.80 -21.34
CA LYS A 154 16.26 -24.04 -19.92
C LYS A 154 14.92 -24.43 -19.35
N LYS A 155 14.79 -25.70 -18.97
CA LYS A 155 13.61 -26.27 -18.33
C LYS A 155 13.23 -25.35 -17.19
N GLN A 156 11.97 -24.93 -17.20
CA GLN A 156 11.36 -24.17 -16.12
C GLN A 156 11.65 -24.89 -14.80
N SER A 157 12.31 -24.21 -13.87
CA SER A 157 12.53 -24.79 -12.54
C SER A 157 11.16 -25.02 -11.90
N LYS A 158 10.75 -26.29 -11.78
CA LYS A 158 9.42 -26.68 -11.30
C LYS A 158 9.18 -26.32 -9.83
N ASN A 159 10.21 -25.92 -9.08
CA ASN A 159 10.17 -25.75 -7.62
C ASN A 159 10.60 -24.36 -7.13
N VAL A 160 10.25 -23.31 -7.84
CA VAL A 160 10.52 -21.96 -7.33
C VAL A 160 9.45 -21.60 -6.29
N LYS A 161 9.84 -21.61 -5.02
CA LYS A 161 8.97 -21.20 -3.92
C LYS A 161 8.76 -19.70 -3.97
N TYR A 162 7.51 -19.26 -3.88
CA TYR A 162 7.15 -17.85 -3.77
C TYR A 162 7.30 -17.35 -2.34
N TRP A 163 6.72 -18.09 -1.41
CA TRP A 163 6.83 -17.80 0.01
C TRP A 163 8.12 -18.45 0.56
N LEU A 164 9.03 -17.62 1.06
CA LEU A 164 10.32 -18.10 1.60
C LEU A 164 10.31 -18.12 3.12
N LYS A 165 9.83 -17.06 3.74
CA LYS A 165 9.75 -16.90 5.19
C LYS A 165 8.60 -15.96 5.52
N ALA A 166 7.93 -16.21 6.63
CA ALA A 166 6.96 -15.31 7.22
C ALA A 166 7.25 -15.15 8.71
N HIS A 167 7.21 -13.92 9.17
CA HIS A 167 7.48 -13.56 10.56
C HIS A 167 6.42 -12.59 11.06
N LEU A 168 5.98 -12.80 12.28
CA LEU A 168 5.09 -11.88 13.00
C LEU A 168 5.89 -11.18 14.09
N THR A 169 5.77 -9.86 14.17
CA THR A 169 6.46 -9.04 15.17
C THR A 169 5.48 -8.08 15.81
N ALA A 170 5.69 -7.77 17.08
CA ALA A 170 5.01 -6.69 17.76
C ALA A 170 6.02 -5.60 18.13
N THR A 171 5.60 -4.33 18.10
CA THR A 171 6.48 -3.17 18.35
C THR A 171 7.17 -3.24 19.71
N GLN A 172 6.48 -3.76 20.72
CA GLN A 172 7.03 -3.94 22.07
C GLN A 172 7.31 -5.42 22.42
N GLY A 173 7.23 -6.31 21.43
CA GLY A 173 7.49 -7.73 21.60
C GLY A 173 8.97 -8.04 21.74
N LYS A 174 9.29 -9.11 22.49
CA LYS A 174 10.68 -9.57 22.71
C LYS A 174 11.34 -10.24 21.49
N GLY A 175 10.78 -10.08 20.29
CA GLY A 175 11.35 -10.64 19.06
C GLY A 175 10.30 -10.96 18.01
N SER A 176 10.76 -11.61 16.95
CA SER A 176 9.89 -12.07 15.85
C SER A 176 9.54 -13.55 16.02
N VAL A 177 8.27 -13.87 15.84
CA VAL A 177 7.80 -15.25 15.80
C VAL A 177 7.74 -15.70 14.34
N ARG A 178 8.39 -16.81 14.03
CA ARG A 178 8.33 -17.41 12.70
C ARG A 178 7.00 -18.13 12.53
N LEU A 179 6.30 -17.84 11.44
CA LEU A 179 5.06 -18.53 11.06
C LEU A 179 5.39 -19.74 10.18
N ASP A 180 4.58 -20.79 10.29
CA ASP A 180 4.67 -21.94 9.38
C ASP A 180 4.19 -21.50 7.98
N LEU A 181 5.02 -21.75 6.98
CA LEU A 181 4.67 -21.41 5.59
C LEU A 181 3.48 -22.19 5.06
N ARG A 182 3.18 -23.36 5.61
CA ARG A 182 2.01 -24.15 5.21
C ARG A 182 0.71 -23.44 5.56
N THR A 183 0.67 -22.73 6.70
CA THR A 183 -0.50 -22.00 7.16
C THR A 183 -0.62 -20.62 6.53
N VAL A 184 0.47 -20.06 6.00
CA VAL A 184 0.53 -18.71 5.41
C VAL A 184 0.31 -18.75 3.89
N ASP A 185 0.69 -19.82 3.22
CA ASP A 185 0.58 -19.97 1.77
C ASP A 185 -0.88 -20.26 1.35
N PRO A 186 -1.57 -19.36 0.62
CA PRO A 186 -2.93 -19.59 0.17
C PRO A 186 -3.12 -20.78 -0.76
N THR A 187 -2.04 -21.28 -1.37
CA THR A 187 -2.07 -22.48 -2.24
C THR A 187 -2.00 -23.79 -1.46
N SER A 188 -1.74 -23.72 -0.15
CA SER A 188 -1.62 -24.87 0.71
C SER A 188 -2.99 -25.36 1.20
N PRO A 189 -3.23 -26.68 1.31
CA PRO A 189 -4.45 -27.23 1.90
C PRO A 189 -4.59 -26.94 3.41
N PHE A 190 -3.50 -26.49 4.04
CA PHE A 190 -3.43 -26.13 5.45
C PHE A 190 -3.57 -24.61 5.71
N PHE A 191 -3.91 -23.85 4.67
CA PHE A 191 -4.05 -22.38 4.79
C PHE A 191 -5.01 -22.00 5.91
N MET A 192 -4.53 -21.21 6.86
CA MET A 192 -5.27 -20.73 8.06
C MET A 192 -5.95 -21.83 8.89
N LYS A 193 -5.53 -23.08 8.77
CA LYS A 193 -5.98 -24.15 9.65
C LYS A 193 -5.08 -24.24 10.87
N GLU A 194 -5.68 -24.50 12.02
CA GLU A 194 -4.93 -24.85 13.22
C GLU A 194 -4.19 -26.18 13.00
N PRO A 195 -2.93 -26.31 13.44
CA PRO A 195 -2.25 -27.60 13.41
C PRO A 195 -2.97 -28.56 14.37
N GLU A 196 -3.31 -29.71 13.86
CA GLU A 196 -3.80 -30.83 14.69
C GLU A 196 -2.70 -31.34 15.61
#